data_c5a029c9451ef613bd2316e7c5ac106e
#
_entry.id   c5a029c9451ef613bd2316e7c5ac106e
#
_cell.length_a   1.000
_cell.length_b   1.000
_cell.length_c   1.000
_cell.angle_alpha   90.00
_cell.angle_beta   90.00
_cell.angle_gamma   90.00
#
_symmetry.space_group_name_H-M   'P 1'
#
loop_
_entity.id
_entity.type
_entity.pdbx_description
1 polymer ?
#
loop_
_entity_poly.entity_id
_entity_poly.type
_entity_poly.pdbx_seq_one_letter_code
_entity_poly.pdbx_strand_id
1 'polypeptide(L)'
;MTAEGASLESSSCELCTPAAVLCENALAYARPDNHSLSPGHVIVVPKRHVADFFEMTDAEQAAVLELLREVRRSIGSRHSPDGYNIGVNVGEAAGQSRMHVHLHLIPRYLGDVPDPKGGVRCVLAGKPRR
;
A
#
# COMPACT_ATOMS: atom_id res chain seq x y z
N MET A 1 -24.33 7.67 3.58
CA MET A 1 -24.44 6.24 3.32
C MET A 1 -24.91 5.48 4.55
N THR A 2 -25.78 4.52 4.34
CA THR A 2 -26.32 3.71 5.42
C THR A 2 -25.35 2.59 5.82
N ALA A 3 -25.60 1.96 6.96
CA ALA A 3 -24.83 0.81 7.39
C ALA A 3 -24.92 -0.35 6.40
N GLU A 4 -26.05 -0.49 5.71
CA GLU A 4 -26.23 -1.52 4.70
C GLU A 4 -25.27 -1.31 3.53
N GLY A 5 -25.14 -0.07 3.05
CA GLY A 5 -24.23 0.24 1.96
C GLY A 5 -22.78 -0.09 2.34
N ALA A 6 -22.37 0.29 3.55
CA ALA A 6 -21.03 -0.02 4.04
C ALA A 6 -20.82 -1.53 4.15
N SER A 7 -21.82 -2.27 4.61
CA SER A 7 -21.74 -3.73 4.71
C SER A 7 -21.58 -4.39 3.35
N LEU A 8 -22.33 -3.92 2.33
CA LEU A 8 -22.24 -4.44 0.98
C LEU A 8 -20.86 -4.15 0.38
N GLU A 9 -20.34 -2.95 0.58
CA GLU A 9 -19.01 -2.60 0.14
C GLU A 9 -17.96 -3.49 0.77
N SER A 10 -18.06 -3.72 2.09
CA SER A 10 -17.14 -4.60 2.80
C SER A 10 -17.21 -6.03 2.27
N SER A 11 -18.42 -6.55 2.02
CA SER A 11 -18.57 -7.93 1.57
C SER A 11 -18.03 -8.16 0.14
N SER A 12 -18.02 -7.11 -0.69
CA SER A 12 -17.48 -7.17 -2.05
C SER A 12 -16.02 -6.73 -2.13
N CYS A 13 -15.48 -6.24 -1.05
CA CYS A 13 -14.11 -5.72 -1.03
C CYS A 13 -13.10 -6.87 -0.92
N GLU A 14 -12.27 -6.98 -1.94
CA GLU A 14 -11.20 -7.98 -1.97
C GLU A 14 -10.26 -7.86 -0.79
N LEU A 15 -9.98 -6.63 -0.35
CA LEU A 15 -9.00 -6.41 0.73
C LEU A 15 -9.58 -6.67 2.12
N CYS A 16 -10.88 -6.80 2.26
CA CYS A 16 -11.50 -7.17 3.54
C CYS A 16 -11.26 -8.62 3.90
N THR A 17 -10.95 -9.46 2.90
CA THR A 17 -10.65 -10.88 3.12
C THR A 17 -9.18 -11.10 2.86
N PRO A 18 -8.34 -11.23 3.91
CA PRO A 18 -6.92 -11.47 3.71
C PRO A 18 -6.65 -12.71 2.88
N ALA A 19 -5.82 -12.57 1.86
CA ALA A 19 -5.41 -13.67 0.99
C ALA A 19 -3.95 -13.44 0.61
N ALA A 20 -3.22 -14.53 0.35
CA ALA A 20 -1.80 -14.48 -0.01
C ALA A 20 -0.98 -13.69 1.03
N VAL A 21 -1.35 -13.80 2.30
CA VAL A 21 -0.74 -13.04 3.39
C VAL A 21 0.72 -13.40 3.56
N LEU A 22 1.60 -12.41 3.48
CA LEU A 22 3.03 -12.57 3.71
C LEU A 22 3.35 -12.47 5.20
N CYS A 23 2.72 -11.52 5.89
CA CYS A 23 2.81 -11.37 7.33
C CYS A 23 1.62 -10.54 7.80
N GLU A 24 1.35 -10.57 9.11
CA GLU A 24 0.24 -9.84 9.69
C GLU A 24 0.49 -9.54 11.16
N ASN A 25 -0.25 -8.58 11.67
CA ASN A 25 -0.36 -8.34 13.11
C ASN A 25 -1.85 -8.27 13.47
N ALA A 26 -2.18 -7.81 14.67
CA ALA A 26 -3.56 -7.81 15.13
C ALA A 26 -4.49 -6.99 14.22
N LEU A 27 -4.03 -5.89 13.64
CA LEU A 27 -4.88 -4.93 12.94
C LEU A 27 -4.59 -4.80 11.44
N ALA A 28 -3.52 -5.40 10.94
CA ALA A 28 -3.11 -5.23 9.54
C ALA A 28 -2.51 -6.49 8.96
N TYR A 29 -2.47 -6.56 7.64
CA TYR A 29 -1.77 -7.64 6.94
C TYR A 29 -1.05 -7.09 5.71
N ALA A 30 -0.07 -7.83 5.22
CA ALA A 30 0.67 -7.51 4.01
C ALA A 30 0.52 -8.62 3.00
N ARG A 31 0.41 -8.25 1.74
CA ARG A 31 0.28 -9.20 0.63
C ARG A 31 0.96 -8.63 -0.62
N PRO A 32 1.34 -9.49 -1.59
CA PRO A 32 1.81 -8.97 -2.87
C PRO A 32 0.75 -8.13 -3.55
N ASP A 33 1.16 -7.09 -4.26
CA ASP A 33 0.24 -6.32 -5.09
C ASP A 33 -0.09 -7.16 -6.33
N ASN A 34 -1.38 -7.27 -6.67
CA ASN A 34 -1.81 -8.02 -7.86
C ASN A 34 -1.29 -7.41 -9.16
N HIS A 35 -0.96 -6.12 -9.14
CA HIS A 35 -0.41 -5.41 -10.28
C HIS A 35 0.99 -4.90 -9.95
N SER A 36 1.86 -5.81 -9.53
CA SER A 36 3.22 -5.48 -9.08
C SER A 36 3.98 -4.69 -10.13
N LEU A 37 4.56 -3.58 -9.71
CA LEU A 37 5.39 -2.74 -10.57
C LEU A 37 6.83 -3.22 -10.63
N SER A 38 7.26 -3.95 -9.63
CA SER A 38 8.63 -4.45 -9.54
C SER A 38 8.66 -5.71 -8.69
N PRO A 39 9.74 -6.51 -8.78
CA PRO A 39 9.85 -7.69 -7.92
C PRO A 39 9.77 -7.31 -6.44
N GLY A 40 8.85 -7.96 -5.71
CA GLY A 40 8.67 -7.72 -4.29
C GLY A 40 7.71 -6.60 -3.91
N HIS A 41 7.01 -6.02 -4.87
CA HIS A 41 6.01 -4.98 -4.59
C HIS A 41 4.88 -5.57 -3.77
N VAL A 42 4.66 -4.99 -2.59
CA VAL A 42 3.61 -5.43 -1.66
C VAL A 42 2.73 -4.26 -1.24
N ILE A 43 1.56 -4.60 -0.72
CA ILE A 43 0.69 -3.63 -0.07
C ILE A 43 0.49 -4.04 1.39
N VAL A 44 0.32 -3.04 2.25
CA VAL A 44 0.03 -3.22 3.67
C VAL A 44 -1.34 -2.63 3.93
N VAL A 45 -2.22 -3.40 4.53
CA VAL A 45 -3.66 -3.16 4.54
C VAL A 45 -4.20 -3.32 5.95
N PRO A 46 -4.98 -2.35 6.48
CA PRO A 46 -5.68 -2.59 7.74
C PRO A 46 -6.77 -3.64 7.53
N LYS A 47 -7.00 -4.47 8.52
CA LYS A 47 -8.01 -5.53 8.43
C LYS A 47 -9.43 -4.95 8.37
N ARG A 48 -9.68 -3.85 9.08
CA ARG A 48 -10.98 -3.17 9.08
C ARG A 48 -11.18 -2.44 7.74
N HIS A 49 -12.39 -2.47 7.22
CA HIS A 49 -12.73 -1.73 6.01
C HIS A 49 -12.80 -0.23 6.32
N VAL A 50 -11.80 0.49 5.87
CA VAL A 50 -11.72 1.95 6.01
C VAL A 50 -11.09 2.48 4.72
N ALA A 51 -11.74 3.47 4.12
CA ALA A 51 -11.32 3.97 2.80
C ALA A 51 -10.13 4.91 2.90
N ASP A 52 -10.15 5.82 3.87
CA ASP A 52 -9.25 6.97 3.95
C ASP A 52 -8.17 6.72 4.98
N PHE A 53 -6.92 6.96 4.60
CA PHE A 53 -5.78 6.81 5.49
C PHE A 53 -5.98 7.58 6.81
N PHE A 54 -6.53 8.79 6.72
CA PHE A 54 -6.69 9.65 7.89
C PHE A 54 -7.85 9.24 8.78
N GLU A 55 -8.70 8.34 8.32
CA GLU A 55 -9.79 7.78 9.12
C GLU A 55 -9.40 6.51 9.86
N MET A 56 -8.20 5.99 9.62
CA MET A 56 -7.68 4.91 10.45
C MET A 56 -7.48 5.39 11.87
N THR A 57 -7.70 4.52 12.83
CA THR A 57 -7.38 4.83 14.23
C THR A 57 -5.87 4.97 14.40
N ASP A 58 -5.45 5.61 15.47
CA ASP A 58 -4.02 5.70 15.78
C ASP A 58 -3.39 4.30 15.89
N ALA A 59 -4.12 3.36 16.49
CA ALA A 59 -3.64 1.98 16.61
C ALA A 59 -3.50 1.31 15.24
N GLU A 60 -4.42 1.56 14.34
CA GLU A 60 -4.34 1.02 12.98
C GLU A 60 -3.17 1.61 12.21
N GLN A 61 -2.96 2.92 12.33
CA GLN A 61 -1.81 3.56 11.68
C GLN A 61 -0.49 2.99 12.21
N ALA A 62 -0.38 2.83 13.52
CA ALA A 62 0.80 2.25 14.12
C ALA A 62 1.03 0.81 13.65
N ALA A 63 -0.04 0.02 13.58
CA ALA A 63 0.03 -1.37 13.14
C ALA A 63 0.51 -1.48 11.70
N VAL A 64 -0.01 -0.63 10.82
CA VAL A 64 0.39 -0.60 9.41
C VAL A 64 1.86 -0.23 9.27
N LEU A 65 2.33 0.79 9.98
CA LEU A 65 3.73 1.21 9.90
C LEU A 65 4.68 0.16 10.48
N GLU A 66 4.29 -0.50 11.55
CA GLU A 66 5.08 -1.58 12.13
C GLU A 66 5.21 -2.74 11.14
N LEU A 67 4.10 -3.12 10.52
CA LEU A 67 4.09 -4.19 9.55
C LEU A 67 4.87 -3.85 8.29
N LEU A 68 4.84 -2.58 7.89
CA LEU A 68 5.64 -2.09 6.77
C LEU A 68 7.12 -2.35 7.01
N ARG A 69 7.60 -2.08 8.22
CA ARG A 69 8.99 -2.34 8.59
C ARG A 69 9.32 -3.82 8.56
N GLU A 70 8.40 -4.65 9.03
CA GLU A 70 8.59 -6.09 9.07
C GLU A 70 8.63 -6.69 7.66
N VAL A 71 7.68 -6.35 6.79
CA VAL A 71 7.64 -6.89 5.44
C VAL A 71 8.82 -6.39 4.61
N ARG A 72 9.31 -5.18 4.88
CA ARG A 72 10.50 -4.66 4.21
C ARG A 72 11.71 -5.54 4.46
N ARG A 73 11.88 -6.06 5.66
CA ARG A 73 13.00 -6.98 5.94
C ARG A 73 12.90 -8.26 5.11
N SER A 74 11.69 -8.81 5.01
CA SER A 74 11.44 -10.01 4.21
C SER A 74 11.77 -9.78 2.74
N ILE A 75 11.31 -8.66 2.18
CA ILE A 75 11.58 -8.30 0.79
C ILE A 75 13.07 -8.07 0.59
N GLY A 76 13.71 -7.39 1.52
CA GLY A 76 15.14 -7.11 1.44
C GLY A 76 15.99 -8.37 1.34
N SER A 77 15.66 -9.40 2.12
CA SER A 77 16.41 -10.64 2.09
C SER A 77 16.13 -11.48 0.85
N ARG A 78 14.93 -11.35 0.26
CA ARG A 78 14.52 -12.16 -0.90
C ARG A 78 14.90 -11.53 -2.24
N HIS A 79 14.90 -10.22 -2.34
CA HIS A 79 15.04 -9.50 -3.60
C HIS A 79 16.22 -8.55 -3.66
N SER A 80 16.77 -8.16 -2.53
CA SER A 80 17.90 -7.22 -2.44
C SER A 80 17.71 -5.92 -3.23
N PRO A 81 16.60 -5.21 -3.04
CA PRO A 81 16.39 -3.96 -3.77
C PRO A 81 17.37 -2.87 -3.33
N ASP A 82 17.57 -1.89 -4.19
CA ASP A 82 18.48 -0.77 -3.93
C ASP A 82 17.78 0.39 -3.19
N GLY A 83 16.46 0.41 -3.21
CA GLY A 83 15.68 1.44 -2.53
C GLY A 83 14.21 1.09 -2.54
N TYR A 84 13.38 2.01 -2.03
CA TYR A 84 11.93 1.79 -1.95
C TYR A 84 11.20 3.09 -2.18
N ASN A 85 10.03 2.99 -2.80
CA ASN A 85 9.01 4.04 -2.72
C ASN A 85 7.89 3.53 -1.82
N ILE A 86 7.42 4.39 -0.95
CA ILE A 86 6.33 4.10 -0.04
C ILE A 86 5.26 5.15 -0.33
N GLY A 87 4.03 4.71 -0.53
CA GLY A 87 2.97 5.66 -0.82
C GLY A 87 1.59 5.11 -0.54
N VAL A 88 0.66 6.04 -0.36
CA VAL A 88 -0.75 5.74 -0.16
C VAL A 88 -1.56 6.75 -0.95
N ASN A 89 -2.58 6.28 -1.64
CA ASN A 89 -3.49 7.15 -2.38
C ASN A 89 -4.69 7.45 -1.48
N VAL A 90 -4.97 8.72 -1.28
CA VAL A 90 -6.09 9.17 -0.45
C VAL A 90 -7.06 9.95 -1.32
N GLY A 91 -8.19 9.36 -1.63
CA GLY A 91 -9.23 9.98 -2.44
C GLY A 91 -9.09 9.73 -3.93
N GLU A 92 -10.20 9.91 -4.63
CA GLU A 92 -10.28 9.67 -6.07
C GLU A 92 -9.30 10.54 -6.85
N ALA A 93 -9.18 11.82 -6.46
CA ALA A 93 -8.27 12.74 -7.15
C ALA A 93 -6.80 12.31 -7.06
N ALA A 94 -6.45 11.52 -6.06
CA ALA A 94 -5.09 11.01 -5.89
C ALA A 94 -4.91 9.62 -6.52
N GLY A 95 -5.93 9.10 -7.19
CA GLY A 95 -5.87 7.82 -7.87
C GLY A 95 -6.31 6.62 -7.05
N GLN A 96 -6.94 6.85 -5.90
CA GLN A 96 -7.45 5.72 -5.12
C GLN A 96 -8.62 5.08 -5.85
N SER A 97 -8.44 3.82 -6.26
CA SER A 97 -9.45 3.07 -7.00
C SER A 97 -10.20 2.07 -6.14
N ARG A 98 -9.61 1.64 -5.03
CA ARG A 98 -10.26 0.75 -4.06
C ARG A 98 -10.50 1.52 -2.78
N MET A 99 -11.73 1.50 -2.28
CA MET A 99 -12.12 2.24 -1.08
C MET A 99 -11.83 1.43 0.19
N HIS A 100 -10.65 0.85 0.23
CA HIS A 100 -10.05 0.19 1.38
C HIS A 100 -8.58 0.59 1.37
N VAL A 101 -8.18 1.44 2.29
CA VAL A 101 -6.84 2.02 2.27
C VAL A 101 -5.76 0.95 2.25
N HIS A 102 -4.73 1.19 1.46
CA HIS A 102 -3.57 0.31 1.42
C HIS A 102 -2.32 1.12 1.10
N LEU A 103 -1.23 0.79 1.79
CA LEU A 103 0.06 1.42 1.56
C LEU A 103 0.87 0.54 0.63
N HIS A 104 1.49 1.17 -0.36
CA HIS A 104 2.40 0.48 -1.27
C HIS A 104 3.81 0.52 -0.72
N LEU A 105 4.50 -0.60 -0.77
CA LEU A 105 5.93 -0.68 -0.60
C LEU A 105 6.49 -1.20 -1.92
N ILE A 106 7.11 -0.31 -2.68
CA ILE A 106 7.57 -0.61 -4.03
C ILE A 106 9.10 -0.69 -4.03
N PRO A 107 9.67 -1.89 -4.14
CA PRO A 107 11.11 -2.02 -4.23
C PRO A 107 11.63 -1.37 -5.51
N ARG A 108 12.74 -0.67 -5.40
CA ARG A 108 13.35 -0.01 -6.54
C ARG A 108 14.75 -0.59 -6.78
N TYR A 109 15.12 -0.69 -8.04
CA TYR A 109 16.39 -1.28 -8.45
C TYR A 109 17.12 -0.29 -9.35
N LEU A 110 18.42 -0.14 -9.15
CA LEU A 110 19.23 0.76 -9.98
C LEU A 110 19.03 0.39 -11.45
N GLY A 111 18.69 1.38 -12.26
CA GLY A 111 18.44 1.18 -13.69
C GLY A 111 17.02 0.74 -14.03
N ASP A 112 16.12 0.62 -13.08
CA ASP A 112 14.74 0.20 -13.39
C ASP A 112 13.98 1.27 -14.18
N VAL A 113 14.39 2.53 -14.08
CA VAL A 113 13.96 3.62 -14.96
C VAL A 113 15.19 4.44 -15.32
N PRO A 114 15.18 5.17 -16.46
CA PRO A 114 16.34 5.95 -16.89
C PRO A 114 16.77 7.03 -15.88
N ASP A 115 15.81 7.72 -15.28
CA ASP A 115 16.08 8.78 -14.31
C ASP A 115 15.01 8.75 -13.22
N PRO A 116 15.35 8.23 -12.03
CA PRO A 116 14.38 8.12 -10.93
C PRO A 116 14.21 9.39 -10.12
N LYS A 117 14.90 10.47 -10.47
CA LYS A 117 14.88 11.70 -9.67
C LYS A 117 13.45 12.19 -9.43
N GLY A 118 13.19 12.60 -8.21
CA GLY A 118 11.90 13.11 -7.80
C GLY A 118 10.98 12.04 -7.19
N GLY A 119 11.13 10.77 -7.60
CA GLY A 119 10.35 9.68 -7.01
C GLY A 119 8.86 9.97 -6.92
N VAL A 120 8.32 10.11 -5.71
CA VAL A 120 6.88 10.36 -5.51
C VAL A 120 6.39 11.66 -6.14
N ARG A 121 7.28 12.59 -6.46
CA ARG A 121 6.89 13.82 -7.15
C ARG A 121 6.48 13.58 -8.60
N CYS A 122 6.74 12.39 -9.13
CA CYS A 122 6.38 12.04 -10.50
C CYS A 122 4.90 11.68 -10.66
N VAL A 123 4.11 11.80 -9.61
CA VAL A 123 2.67 11.50 -9.67
C VAL A 123 1.90 12.47 -10.58
N LEU A 124 2.44 13.66 -10.85
CA LEU A 124 1.84 14.61 -11.77
C LEU A 124 2.73 14.70 -13.01
N ALA A 125 2.27 14.13 -14.11
CA ALA A 125 3.01 14.15 -15.36
C ALA A 125 3.28 15.59 -15.83
N GLY A 126 4.48 15.84 -16.33
CA GLY A 126 4.86 17.16 -16.85
C GLY A 126 5.23 18.21 -15.81
N LYS A 127 5.20 17.85 -14.52
CA LYS A 127 5.60 18.75 -13.45
C LYS A 127 7.06 18.51 -13.05
N PRO A 128 7.71 19.50 -12.41
CA PRO A 128 9.09 19.33 -11.95
C PRO A 128 9.23 18.11 -11.04
N ARG A 129 10.31 17.36 -11.24
CA ARG A 129 10.52 16.07 -10.56
C ARG A 129 11.27 16.19 -9.24
N ARG A 130 11.68 17.37 -8.86
CA ARG A 130 12.46 17.53 -7.63
C ARG A 130 11.79 18.48 -6.63
#